data_827f69c87fa0c4a8d38273254c55a891
#
_entry.id   827f69c87fa0c4a8d38273254c55a891
#
_cell.length_a   1.000
_cell.length_b   1.000
_cell.length_c   1.000
_cell.angle_alpha   90.00
_cell.angle_beta   90.00
_cell.angle_gamma   90.00
#
_symmetry.space_group_name_H-M   'P 1'
#
loop_
_entity.id
_entity.type
_entity.pdbx_description
1 polymer ?
#
loop_
_entity_poly.entity_id
_entity_poly.type
_entity_poly.pdbx_seq_one_letter_code
_entity_poly.pdbx_strand_id
1 'polypeptide(L)'
;MEQIEQKIGYTFQNKALLQQALTHTSITSNIHRNYERLEFLGDRILGLTIANILYEMFPDEPEGNLAQRYALLVSKETVSDVVIKLDIPPYIGVQTNEIRESENVLCDIGEAIIAAIYLDSKNLSVAQNFIKNNFKSFIDTKSEPHKDYKTTLQEKAYQLGFNAPKYTLIEKKGSEHEPVFLVEVDIGNNKKQTGVGKNKKQAEQMAAERLLKILGESNA
;
A
#
# COMPACT_ATOMS: atom_id res chain seq x y z
N MET A 1 24.21 -5.74 17.54
CA MET A 1 24.18 -4.75 16.46
C MET A 1 24.61 -5.37 15.13
N GLU A 2 25.73 -6.09 15.04
CA GLU A 2 26.19 -6.68 13.77
C GLU A 2 25.17 -7.60 13.09
N GLN A 3 24.46 -8.43 13.85
CA GLN A 3 23.44 -9.34 13.29
C GLN A 3 22.28 -8.59 12.61
N ILE A 4 21.79 -7.49 13.20
CA ILE A 4 20.73 -6.71 12.58
C ILE A 4 21.22 -5.94 11.37
N GLU A 5 22.46 -5.45 11.36
CA GLU A 5 23.04 -4.79 10.19
C GLU A 5 23.16 -5.75 9.00
N GLN A 6 23.49 -7.02 9.25
CA GLN A 6 23.49 -8.06 8.22
C GLN A 6 22.08 -8.27 7.63
N LYS A 7 21.03 -8.24 8.47
CA LYS A 7 19.64 -8.36 8.02
C LYS A 7 19.16 -7.14 7.21
N ILE A 8 19.52 -5.95 7.67
CA ILE A 8 19.25 -4.70 6.96
C ILE A 8 20.08 -4.60 5.65
N GLY A 9 21.23 -5.24 5.59
CA GLY A 9 22.18 -5.11 4.46
C GLY A 9 22.92 -3.77 4.43
N TYR A 10 23.04 -3.12 5.60
CA TYR A 10 23.74 -1.84 5.76
C TYR A 10 24.53 -1.80 7.07
N THR A 11 25.80 -1.40 7.00
CA THR A 11 26.68 -1.22 8.17
C THR A 11 26.74 0.23 8.57
N PHE A 12 26.21 0.56 9.75
CA PHE A 12 26.18 1.93 10.25
C PHE A 12 27.54 2.38 10.77
N GLN A 13 27.95 3.58 10.39
CA GLN A 13 29.10 4.27 10.99
C GLN A 13 28.72 4.82 12.37
N ASN A 14 27.52 5.41 12.49
CA ASN A 14 26.95 5.84 13.75
C ASN A 14 25.90 4.87 14.26
N LYS A 15 26.29 3.90 15.08
CA LYS A 15 25.40 2.90 15.68
C LYS A 15 24.26 3.50 16.52
N ALA A 16 24.42 4.73 17.01
CA ALA A 16 23.37 5.39 17.78
C ALA A 16 22.13 5.70 16.93
N LEU A 17 22.26 5.95 15.61
CA LEU A 17 21.13 6.13 14.70
C LEU A 17 20.31 4.85 14.57
N LEU A 18 20.96 3.69 14.41
CA LEU A 18 20.26 2.41 14.39
C LEU A 18 19.57 2.10 15.73
N GLN A 19 20.27 2.35 16.84
CA GLN A 19 19.68 2.18 18.18
C GLN A 19 18.44 3.07 18.36
N GLN A 20 18.51 4.32 17.92
CA GLN A 20 17.38 5.26 17.97
C GLN A 20 16.22 4.76 17.13
N ALA A 21 16.45 4.32 15.88
CA ALA A 21 15.43 3.79 14.99
C ALA A 21 14.71 2.56 15.56
N LEU A 22 15.39 1.75 16.36
CA LEU A 22 14.84 0.55 16.97
C LEU A 22 14.22 0.78 18.36
N THR A 23 14.21 2.01 18.87
CA THR A 23 13.73 2.29 20.25
C THR A 23 12.34 2.91 20.22
N HIS A 24 11.33 2.15 20.68
CA HIS A 24 9.94 2.62 20.79
C HIS A 24 9.76 3.64 21.92
N THR A 25 8.75 4.49 21.79
CA THR A 25 8.38 5.54 22.78
C THR A 25 8.07 4.97 24.16
N SER A 26 7.62 3.72 24.26
CA SER A 26 7.40 3.04 25.54
C SER A 26 8.66 2.89 26.37
N ILE A 27 9.84 2.87 25.75
CA ILE A 27 11.14 2.80 26.44
C ILE A 27 11.59 4.18 26.92
N THR A 28 11.39 5.20 26.09
CA THR A 28 11.79 6.57 26.41
C THR A 28 10.97 7.59 25.65
N SER A 29 10.52 8.64 26.35
CA SER A 29 9.86 9.81 25.75
C SER A 29 10.84 10.83 25.17
N ASN A 30 12.14 10.59 25.26
CA ASN A 30 13.14 11.50 24.71
C ASN A 30 13.16 11.38 23.17
N ILE A 31 12.68 12.42 22.49
CA ILE A 31 12.57 12.52 21.02
C ILE A 31 13.88 12.34 20.24
N HIS A 32 15.03 12.44 20.92
CA HIS A 32 16.36 12.19 20.34
C HIS A 32 16.88 10.78 20.60
N ARG A 33 16.08 9.93 21.31
CA ARG A 33 16.42 8.56 21.65
C ARG A 33 15.38 7.53 21.23
N ASN A 34 14.21 7.99 20.75
CA ASN A 34 13.17 7.13 20.17
C ASN A 34 13.04 7.37 18.67
N TYR A 35 12.25 6.55 18.01
CA TYR A 35 12.14 6.48 16.56
C TYR A 35 11.35 7.63 15.92
N GLU A 36 10.45 8.33 16.63
CA GLU A 36 9.43 9.23 16.05
C GLU A 36 9.97 10.25 15.03
N ARG A 37 11.08 10.91 15.34
CA ARG A 37 11.67 11.88 14.40
C ARG A 37 12.29 11.24 13.18
N LEU A 38 12.79 10.01 13.30
CA LEU A 38 13.32 9.23 12.18
C LEU A 38 12.18 8.71 11.32
N GLU A 39 11.09 8.21 11.90
CA GLU A 39 9.84 7.83 11.24
C GLU A 39 9.35 8.96 10.34
N PHE A 40 9.16 10.17 10.90
CA PHE A 40 8.73 11.34 10.12
C PHE A 40 9.57 11.58 8.86
N LEU A 41 10.89 11.46 8.97
CA LEU A 41 11.80 11.64 7.83
C LEU A 41 11.76 10.44 6.87
N GLY A 42 11.70 9.23 7.42
CA GLY A 42 11.70 7.99 6.67
C GLY A 42 10.48 7.81 5.79
N ASP A 43 9.29 8.15 6.29
CA ASP A 43 8.05 8.16 5.52
C ASP A 43 8.19 9.05 4.26
N ARG A 44 8.77 10.24 4.37
CA ARG A 44 8.99 11.14 3.23
C ARG A 44 9.98 10.57 2.22
N ILE A 45 11.05 9.90 2.69
CA ILE A 45 12.04 9.25 1.82
C ILE A 45 11.41 8.03 1.12
N LEU A 46 10.65 7.22 1.85
CA LEU A 46 9.91 6.08 1.30
C LEU A 46 8.94 6.55 0.22
N GLY A 47 8.10 7.53 0.55
CA GLY A 47 7.09 8.05 -0.36
C GLY A 47 7.71 8.60 -1.65
N LEU A 48 8.72 9.44 -1.56
CA LEU A 48 9.43 9.96 -2.74
C LEU A 48 10.03 8.83 -3.59
N THR A 49 10.65 7.84 -2.94
CA THR A 49 11.32 6.74 -3.64
C THR A 49 10.33 5.86 -4.38
N ILE A 50 9.23 5.46 -3.71
CA ILE A 50 8.17 4.65 -4.32
C ILE A 50 7.50 5.41 -5.47
N ALA A 51 7.19 6.70 -5.28
CA ALA A 51 6.62 7.53 -6.35
C ALA A 51 7.52 7.57 -7.58
N ASN A 52 8.83 7.75 -7.40
CA ASN A 52 9.80 7.76 -8.50
C ASN A 52 9.87 6.41 -9.21
N ILE A 53 9.91 5.30 -8.46
CA ILE A 53 9.92 3.95 -9.04
C ILE A 53 8.68 3.72 -9.89
N LEU A 54 7.49 4.06 -9.39
CA LEU A 54 6.23 3.89 -10.10
C LEU A 54 6.16 4.74 -11.36
N TYR A 55 6.61 5.99 -11.29
CA TYR A 55 6.66 6.90 -12.42
C TYR A 55 7.55 6.37 -13.56
N GLU A 56 8.71 5.79 -13.22
CA GLU A 56 9.64 5.20 -14.18
C GLU A 56 9.12 3.85 -14.75
N MET A 57 8.48 3.02 -13.93
CA MET A 57 8.03 1.69 -14.32
C MET A 57 6.73 1.69 -15.15
N PHE A 58 5.88 2.69 -14.95
CA PHE A 58 4.55 2.76 -15.57
C PHE A 58 4.34 4.09 -16.29
N PRO A 59 5.14 4.37 -17.36
CA PRO A 59 5.13 5.67 -18.03
C PRO A 59 3.80 6.02 -18.72
N ASP A 60 3.02 5.02 -19.09
CA ASP A 60 1.75 5.19 -19.81
C ASP A 60 0.51 5.15 -18.86
N GLU A 61 0.72 4.99 -17.55
CA GLU A 61 -0.39 4.94 -16.61
C GLU A 61 -0.83 6.35 -16.18
N PRO A 62 -2.17 6.58 -16.10
CA PRO A 62 -2.71 7.82 -15.56
C PRO A 62 -2.40 7.96 -14.06
N GLU A 63 -2.40 9.20 -13.58
CA GLU A 63 -2.10 9.56 -12.19
C GLU A 63 -2.90 8.75 -11.18
N GLY A 64 -4.21 8.52 -11.42
CA GLY A 64 -5.07 7.74 -10.53
C GLY A 64 -4.59 6.30 -10.30
N ASN A 65 -4.01 5.65 -11.33
CA ASN A 65 -3.44 4.30 -11.21
C ASN A 65 -2.13 4.33 -10.41
N LEU A 66 -1.27 5.31 -10.69
CA LEU A 66 -0.02 5.51 -9.94
C LEU A 66 -0.31 5.77 -8.45
N ALA A 67 -1.34 6.58 -8.14
CA ALA A 67 -1.76 6.87 -6.78
C ALA A 67 -2.28 5.61 -6.04
N GLN A 68 -3.02 4.73 -6.73
CA GLN A 68 -3.47 3.46 -6.15
C GLN A 68 -2.31 2.52 -5.83
N ARG A 69 -1.36 2.36 -6.78
CA ARG A 69 -0.14 1.57 -6.56
C ARG A 69 0.68 2.12 -5.39
N TYR A 70 0.86 3.43 -5.38
CA TYR A 70 1.57 4.13 -4.32
C TYR A 70 0.95 3.85 -2.96
N ALA A 71 -0.36 4.04 -2.81
CA ALA A 71 -1.06 3.82 -1.55
C ALA A 71 -0.90 2.39 -1.01
N LEU A 72 -0.84 1.38 -1.88
CA LEU A 72 -0.59 -0.01 -1.49
C LEU A 72 0.85 -0.21 -1.02
N LEU A 73 1.83 0.37 -1.72
CA LEU A 73 3.25 0.14 -1.44
C LEU A 73 3.75 0.89 -0.21
N VAL A 74 3.17 2.05 0.11
CA VAL A 74 3.50 2.80 1.34
C VAL A 74 2.53 2.50 2.49
N SER A 75 1.63 1.50 2.33
CA SER A 75 0.70 1.11 3.40
C SER A 75 1.43 0.51 4.58
N LYS A 76 0.85 0.66 5.77
CA LYS A 76 1.36 0.04 7.01
C LYS A 76 1.57 -1.45 6.86
N GLU A 77 0.62 -2.15 6.24
CA GLU A 77 0.70 -3.57 5.93
C GLU A 77 1.98 -3.90 5.11
N THR A 78 2.25 -3.16 4.04
CA THR A 78 3.41 -3.44 3.18
C THR A 78 4.74 -3.14 3.89
N VAL A 79 4.82 -2.01 4.62
CA VAL A 79 6.05 -1.65 5.35
C VAL A 79 6.32 -2.63 6.49
N SER A 80 5.28 -3.01 7.25
CA SER A 80 5.41 -4.01 8.32
C SER A 80 5.84 -5.38 7.79
N ASP A 81 5.29 -5.83 6.65
CA ASP A 81 5.69 -7.07 5.98
C ASP A 81 7.18 -7.05 5.60
N VAL A 82 7.71 -5.91 5.12
CA VAL A 82 9.15 -5.75 4.84
C VAL A 82 9.96 -5.91 6.11
N VAL A 83 9.56 -5.28 7.21
CA VAL A 83 10.25 -5.37 8.52
C VAL A 83 10.25 -6.80 9.06
N ILE A 84 9.11 -7.51 8.92
CA ILE A 84 9.00 -8.93 9.30
C ILE A 84 9.90 -9.80 8.42
N LYS A 85 9.88 -9.60 7.11
CA LYS A 85 10.72 -10.36 6.15
C LYS A 85 12.21 -10.19 6.40
N LEU A 86 12.64 -9.04 6.92
CA LEU A 86 14.01 -8.75 7.32
C LEU A 86 14.35 -9.30 8.71
N ASP A 87 13.40 -9.96 9.40
CA ASP A 87 13.58 -10.51 10.75
C ASP A 87 14.09 -9.45 11.75
N ILE A 88 13.52 -8.24 11.67
CA ILE A 88 13.86 -7.10 12.53
C ILE A 88 13.14 -7.13 13.89
N PRO A 89 11.88 -7.63 14.03
CA PRO A 89 11.12 -7.52 15.26
C PRO A 89 11.85 -7.92 16.55
N PRO A 90 12.69 -8.98 16.60
CA PRO A 90 13.43 -9.35 17.81
C PRO A 90 14.38 -8.27 18.35
N TYR A 91 14.76 -7.29 17.52
CA TYR A 91 15.71 -6.23 17.86
C TYR A 91 15.04 -4.93 18.31
N ILE A 92 13.70 -4.85 18.22
CA ILE A 92 12.95 -3.65 18.59
C ILE A 92 12.89 -3.54 20.12
N GLY A 93 13.37 -2.41 20.65
CA GLY A 93 13.28 -2.06 22.06
C GLY A 93 11.88 -1.56 22.42
N VAL A 94 11.09 -2.38 23.11
CA VAL A 94 9.72 -2.12 23.57
C VAL A 94 9.51 -2.65 24.98
N GLN A 95 8.46 -2.20 25.66
CA GLN A 95 8.12 -2.69 26.99
C GLN A 95 7.43 -4.06 26.98
N THR A 96 6.60 -4.34 25.95
CA THR A 96 5.85 -5.60 25.85
C THR A 96 5.93 -6.20 24.44
N ASN A 97 5.65 -7.51 24.33
CA ASN A 97 5.66 -8.19 23.03
C ASN A 97 4.47 -7.75 22.15
N GLU A 98 3.33 -7.44 22.74
CA GLU A 98 2.16 -6.93 21.99
C GLU A 98 2.48 -5.65 21.24
N ILE A 99 3.26 -4.75 21.85
CA ILE A 99 3.76 -3.53 21.18
C ILE A 99 4.69 -3.91 20.02
N ARG A 100 5.58 -4.88 20.21
CA ARG A 100 6.54 -5.32 19.19
C ARG A 100 5.88 -5.90 17.96
N GLU A 101 4.75 -6.59 18.13
CA GLU A 101 3.99 -7.24 17.06
C GLU A 101 2.95 -6.33 16.42
N SER A 102 2.78 -5.11 16.94
CA SER A 102 1.85 -4.12 16.37
C SER A 102 2.29 -3.69 14.98
N GLU A 103 1.38 -3.81 14.01
CA GLU A 103 1.60 -3.37 12.62
C GLU A 103 2.02 -1.89 12.54
N ASN A 104 1.42 -1.02 13.38
CA ASN A 104 1.81 0.38 13.44
C ASN A 104 3.28 0.54 13.85
N VAL A 105 3.70 -0.15 14.92
CA VAL A 105 5.08 -0.06 15.41
C VAL A 105 6.07 -0.62 14.40
N LEU A 106 5.73 -1.73 13.73
CA LEU A 106 6.58 -2.29 12.69
C LEU A 106 6.75 -1.34 11.50
N CYS A 107 5.67 -0.68 11.08
CA CYS A 107 5.71 0.35 10.04
C CYS A 107 6.63 1.50 10.46
N ASP A 108 6.38 2.10 11.64
CA ASP A 108 7.14 3.25 12.15
C ASP A 108 8.64 2.93 12.25
N ILE A 109 8.99 1.72 12.72
CA ILE A 109 10.37 1.22 12.79
C ILE A 109 10.98 1.06 11.39
N GLY A 110 10.22 0.55 10.42
CA GLY A 110 10.66 0.42 9.03
C GLY A 110 11.04 1.77 8.43
N GLU A 111 10.19 2.76 8.60
CA GLU A 111 10.43 4.14 8.18
C GLU A 111 11.62 4.75 8.93
N ALA A 112 11.71 4.54 10.24
CA ALA A 112 12.84 5.05 11.03
C ALA A 112 14.18 4.45 10.58
N ILE A 113 14.24 3.20 10.19
CA ILE A 113 15.46 2.56 9.64
C ILE A 113 15.85 3.21 8.30
N ILE A 114 14.89 3.50 7.41
CA ILE A 114 15.16 4.21 6.15
C ILE A 114 15.82 5.57 6.42
N ALA A 115 15.27 6.34 7.36
CA ALA A 115 15.85 7.63 7.76
C ALA A 115 17.24 7.47 8.39
N ALA A 116 17.42 6.47 9.26
CA ALA A 116 18.72 6.20 9.89
C ALA A 116 19.80 5.90 8.85
N ILE A 117 19.51 5.08 7.82
CA ILE A 117 20.42 4.80 6.70
C ILE A 117 20.77 6.09 5.94
N TYR A 118 19.77 6.93 5.65
CA TYR A 118 19.99 8.20 4.97
C TYR A 118 20.90 9.15 5.77
N LEU A 119 20.61 9.33 7.05
CA LEU A 119 21.37 10.25 7.92
C LEU A 119 22.81 9.77 8.17
N ASP A 120 23.01 8.46 8.29
CA ASP A 120 24.32 7.86 8.48
C ASP A 120 25.19 7.97 7.22
N SER A 121 24.62 7.59 6.06
CA SER A 121 25.32 7.64 4.76
C SER A 121 25.47 9.06 4.19
N LYS A 122 24.62 9.99 4.62
CA LYS A 122 24.46 11.34 4.02
C LYS A 122 24.19 11.29 2.51
N ASN A 123 23.67 10.19 2.01
CA ASN A 123 23.42 9.94 0.61
C ASN A 123 22.04 9.31 0.40
N LEU A 124 21.13 10.05 -0.25
CA LEU A 124 19.77 9.59 -0.51
C LEU A 124 19.74 8.29 -1.34
N SER A 125 20.67 8.14 -2.29
CA SER A 125 20.71 6.94 -3.14
C SER A 125 20.94 5.65 -2.36
N VAL A 126 21.61 5.69 -1.21
CA VAL A 126 21.81 4.51 -0.35
C VAL A 126 20.49 4.08 0.27
N ALA A 127 19.70 5.00 0.81
CA ALA A 127 18.36 4.72 1.33
C ALA A 127 17.40 4.28 0.22
N GLN A 128 17.46 4.89 -0.97
CA GLN A 128 16.66 4.49 -2.13
C GLN A 128 17.00 3.07 -2.59
N ASN A 129 18.26 2.67 -2.58
CA ASN A 129 18.67 1.30 -2.92
C ASN A 129 18.15 0.30 -1.88
N PHE A 130 18.18 0.64 -0.58
CA PHE A 130 17.58 -0.18 0.46
C PHE A 130 16.08 -0.40 0.19
N ILE A 131 15.34 0.66 -0.14
CA ILE A 131 13.91 0.58 -0.47
C ILE A 131 13.71 -0.28 -1.73
N LYS A 132 14.42 0.01 -2.83
CA LYS A 132 14.31 -0.74 -4.09
C LYS A 132 14.50 -2.25 -3.89
N ASN A 133 15.52 -2.64 -3.13
CA ASN A 133 15.84 -4.05 -2.91
C ASN A 133 14.79 -4.77 -2.08
N ASN A 134 14.25 -4.12 -1.04
CA ASN A 134 13.36 -4.78 -0.08
C ASN A 134 11.89 -4.70 -0.48
N PHE A 135 11.49 -3.68 -1.28
CA PHE A 135 10.12 -3.52 -1.78
C PHE A 135 9.89 -4.16 -3.16
N LYS A 136 10.95 -4.63 -3.85
CA LYS A 136 10.86 -5.19 -5.20
C LYS A 136 9.76 -6.26 -5.33
N SER A 137 9.71 -7.23 -4.43
CA SER A 137 8.70 -8.29 -4.48
C SER A 137 7.26 -7.77 -4.33
N PHE A 138 7.08 -6.69 -3.58
CA PHE A 138 5.77 -6.06 -3.40
C PHE A 138 5.36 -5.25 -4.63
N ILE A 139 6.31 -4.58 -5.27
CA ILE A 139 6.09 -3.88 -6.54
C ILE A 139 5.65 -4.86 -7.62
N ASP A 140 6.32 -6.00 -7.74
CA ASP A 140 6.04 -7.00 -8.78
C ASP A 140 4.71 -7.75 -8.53
N THR A 141 4.32 -8.02 -7.27
CA THR A 141 3.15 -8.85 -6.94
C THR A 141 1.88 -8.08 -6.63
N LYS A 142 2.00 -6.91 -5.97
CA LYS A 142 0.84 -6.04 -5.63
C LYS A 142 0.50 -5.04 -6.74
N SER A 143 1.22 -5.12 -7.86
CA SER A 143 1.23 -4.04 -8.86
C SER A 143 0.14 -4.11 -9.93
N GLU A 144 -0.87 -4.96 -9.80
CA GLU A 144 -2.07 -4.69 -10.60
C GLU A 144 -2.89 -3.61 -9.90
N PRO A 145 -3.06 -2.42 -10.52
CA PRO A 145 -4.00 -1.45 -9.98
C PRO A 145 -5.34 -2.16 -9.84
N HIS A 146 -5.98 -2.05 -8.70
CA HIS A 146 -7.40 -2.35 -8.66
C HIS A 146 -8.05 -1.44 -9.71
N LYS A 147 -8.31 -2.02 -10.90
CA LYS A 147 -9.04 -1.29 -11.93
C LYS A 147 -10.28 -0.75 -11.26
N ASP A 148 -10.39 0.58 -11.18
CA ASP A 148 -11.64 1.19 -10.77
C ASP A 148 -12.64 1.03 -11.92
N TYR A 149 -13.20 -0.18 -11.97
CA TYR A 149 -14.18 -0.53 -13.00
C TYR A 149 -15.38 0.42 -13.01
N LYS A 150 -15.69 1.07 -11.87
CA LYS A 150 -16.78 2.06 -11.80
C LYS A 150 -16.43 3.32 -12.60
N THR A 151 -15.24 3.87 -12.39
CA THR A 151 -14.73 5.02 -13.14
C THR A 151 -14.56 4.66 -14.61
N THR A 152 -13.94 3.53 -14.92
CA THR A 152 -13.77 3.05 -16.30
C THR A 152 -15.12 2.85 -17.00
N LEU A 153 -16.13 2.29 -16.31
CA LEU A 153 -17.46 2.13 -16.86
C LEU A 153 -18.15 3.48 -17.11
N GLN A 154 -17.98 4.44 -16.22
CA GLN A 154 -18.54 5.78 -16.39
C GLN A 154 -17.97 6.47 -17.63
N GLU A 155 -16.65 6.45 -17.80
CA GLU A 155 -15.98 7.01 -18.97
C GLU A 155 -16.43 6.31 -20.26
N LYS A 156 -16.49 4.97 -20.25
CA LYS A 156 -16.90 4.17 -21.40
C LYS A 156 -18.37 4.41 -21.76
N ALA A 157 -19.25 4.49 -20.77
CA ALA A 157 -20.67 4.81 -20.99
C ALA A 157 -20.82 6.19 -21.63
N TYR A 158 -20.07 7.18 -21.16
CA TYR A 158 -20.06 8.52 -21.73
C TYR A 158 -19.59 8.53 -23.18
N GLN A 159 -18.49 7.85 -23.49
CA GLN A 159 -17.94 7.72 -24.84
C GLN A 159 -18.93 7.06 -25.83
N LEU A 160 -19.74 6.12 -25.35
CA LEU A 160 -20.71 5.37 -26.16
C LEU A 160 -22.12 6.02 -26.20
N GLY A 161 -22.30 7.18 -25.53
CA GLY A 161 -23.57 7.89 -25.49
C GLY A 161 -24.62 7.24 -24.58
N PHE A 162 -24.23 6.42 -23.63
CA PHE A 162 -25.09 5.84 -22.59
C PHE A 162 -25.26 6.79 -21.39
N ASN A 163 -26.22 6.47 -20.51
CA ASN A 163 -26.41 7.18 -19.26
C ASN A 163 -25.26 6.90 -18.26
N ALA A 164 -25.07 7.81 -17.31
CA ALA A 164 -24.16 7.56 -16.18
C ALA A 164 -24.55 6.28 -15.43
N PRO A 165 -23.59 5.43 -15.02
CA PRO A 165 -23.87 4.18 -14.35
C PRO A 165 -24.64 4.39 -13.03
N LYS A 166 -25.80 3.74 -12.91
CA LYS A 166 -26.61 3.75 -11.69
C LYS A 166 -26.48 2.40 -10.99
N TYR A 167 -26.04 2.41 -9.73
CA TYR A 167 -25.86 1.20 -8.92
C TYR A 167 -27.01 1.05 -7.94
N THR A 168 -27.65 -0.10 -7.94
CA THR A 168 -28.78 -0.44 -7.07
C THR A 168 -28.48 -1.72 -6.30
N LEU A 169 -28.57 -1.65 -4.97
CA LEU A 169 -28.48 -2.85 -4.14
C LEU A 169 -29.77 -3.67 -4.33
N ILE A 170 -29.63 -4.88 -4.88
CA ILE A 170 -30.74 -5.80 -5.11
C ILE A 170 -30.99 -6.63 -3.87
N GLU A 171 -29.93 -7.15 -3.24
CA GLU A 171 -30.06 -8.07 -2.11
C GLU A 171 -28.83 -8.01 -1.18
N LYS A 172 -29.07 -8.25 0.11
CA LYS A 172 -28.03 -8.53 1.10
C LYS A 172 -28.37 -9.85 1.79
N LYS A 173 -27.48 -10.85 1.67
CA LYS A 173 -27.57 -12.18 2.27
C LYS A 173 -26.40 -12.45 3.20
N GLY A 174 -26.48 -13.56 3.96
CA GLY A 174 -25.41 -14.03 4.84
C GLY A 174 -25.51 -13.52 6.27
N SER A 175 -24.60 -13.99 7.13
CA SER A 175 -24.49 -13.56 8.52
C SER A 175 -23.85 -12.18 8.63
N GLU A 176 -23.89 -11.56 9.82
CA GLU A 176 -23.19 -10.29 10.07
C GLU A 176 -21.66 -10.40 9.86
N HIS A 177 -21.09 -11.58 10.06
CA HIS A 177 -19.65 -11.85 9.90
C HIS A 177 -19.27 -12.22 8.47
N GLU A 178 -20.23 -12.71 7.65
CA GLU A 178 -20.02 -13.08 6.26
C GLU A 178 -21.15 -12.55 5.37
N PRO A 179 -21.30 -11.24 5.23
CA PRO A 179 -22.33 -10.66 4.39
C PRO A 179 -22.00 -10.82 2.90
N VAL A 180 -23.03 -11.07 2.09
CA VAL A 180 -22.95 -11.11 0.63
C VAL A 180 -23.90 -10.06 0.08
N PHE A 181 -23.35 -9.15 -0.73
CA PHE A 181 -24.10 -8.08 -1.38
C PHE A 181 -24.26 -8.38 -2.87
N LEU A 182 -25.48 -8.26 -3.38
CA LEU A 182 -25.81 -8.32 -4.80
C LEU A 182 -26.19 -6.91 -5.27
N VAL A 183 -25.43 -6.35 -6.21
CA VAL A 183 -25.67 -5.02 -6.79
C VAL A 183 -25.87 -5.13 -8.28
N GLU A 184 -26.84 -4.40 -8.82
CA GLU A 184 -27.04 -4.19 -10.27
C GLU A 184 -26.46 -2.84 -10.67
N VAL A 185 -25.76 -2.78 -11.80
CA VAL A 185 -25.42 -1.54 -12.51
C VAL A 185 -26.25 -1.44 -13.79
N ASP A 186 -26.76 -0.23 -14.07
CA ASP A 186 -27.58 0.10 -15.25
C ASP A 186 -27.05 1.39 -15.91
N ILE A 187 -26.78 1.35 -17.22
CA ILE A 187 -26.37 2.50 -18.03
C ILE A 187 -27.41 2.89 -19.08
N GLY A 188 -28.63 2.35 -18.98
CA GLY A 188 -29.71 2.56 -19.96
C GLY A 188 -29.66 1.58 -21.14
N ASN A 189 -30.66 1.68 -22.04
CA ASN A 189 -30.77 0.87 -23.25
C ASN A 189 -30.65 -0.65 -23.02
N ASN A 190 -31.21 -1.16 -21.93
CA ASN A 190 -31.13 -2.56 -21.49
C ASN A 190 -29.68 -3.07 -21.21
N LYS A 191 -28.75 -2.18 -21.03
CA LYS A 191 -27.35 -2.51 -20.65
C LYS A 191 -27.23 -2.54 -19.14
N LYS A 192 -27.40 -3.74 -18.57
CA LYS A 192 -27.38 -3.99 -17.13
C LYS A 192 -26.51 -5.20 -16.81
N GLN A 193 -25.87 -5.18 -15.64
CA GLN A 193 -25.17 -6.33 -15.09
C GLN A 193 -25.22 -6.35 -13.57
N THR A 194 -25.05 -7.53 -13.00
CA THR A 194 -25.01 -7.73 -11.55
C THR A 194 -23.63 -8.15 -11.09
N GLY A 195 -23.25 -7.72 -9.89
CA GLY A 195 -22.03 -8.11 -9.21
C GLY A 195 -22.30 -8.54 -7.78
N VAL A 196 -21.46 -9.44 -7.28
CA VAL A 196 -21.52 -9.99 -5.92
C VAL A 196 -20.22 -9.64 -5.19
N GLY A 197 -20.30 -9.27 -3.91
CA GLY A 197 -19.12 -8.95 -3.10
C GLY A 197 -19.39 -9.08 -1.62
N LYS A 198 -18.31 -9.15 -0.81
CA LYS A 198 -18.39 -9.20 0.66
C LYS A 198 -18.82 -7.85 1.27
N ASN A 199 -18.74 -6.78 0.50
CA ASN A 199 -19.27 -5.48 0.83
C ASN A 199 -19.85 -4.82 -0.43
N LYS A 200 -20.62 -3.73 -0.23
CA LYS A 200 -21.31 -3.03 -1.32
C LYS A 200 -20.31 -2.52 -2.38
N LYS A 201 -19.16 -1.98 -1.96
CA LYS A 201 -18.13 -1.46 -2.88
C LYS A 201 -17.57 -2.55 -3.79
N GLN A 202 -17.27 -3.72 -3.26
CA GLN A 202 -16.82 -4.87 -4.07
C GLN A 202 -17.88 -5.34 -5.06
N ALA A 203 -19.15 -5.43 -4.62
CA ALA A 203 -20.26 -5.83 -5.49
C ALA A 203 -20.46 -4.83 -6.64
N GLU A 204 -20.35 -3.52 -6.38
CA GLU A 204 -20.42 -2.47 -7.39
C GLU A 204 -19.26 -2.57 -8.41
N GLN A 205 -18.03 -2.80 -7.95
CA GLN A 205 -16.87 -2.99 -8.84
C GLN A 205 -17.03 -4.23 -9.73
N MET A 206 -17.50 -5.34 -9.17
CA MET A 206 -17.77 -6.58 -9.93
C MET A 206 -18.88 -6.38 -10.98
N ALA A 207 -19.94 -5.64 -10.65
CA ALA A 207 -21.01 -5.33 -11.59
C ALA A 207 -20.48 -4.48 -12.77
N ALA A 208 -19.66 -3.46 -12.45
CA ALA A 208 -19.02 -2.60 -13.45
C ALA A 208 -18.08 -3.39 -14.37
N GLU A 209 -17.23 -4.25 -13.80
CA GLU A 209 -16.32 -5.10 -14.56
C GLU A 209 -17.05 -5.97 -15.57
N ARG A 210 -18.13 -6.65 -15.13
CA ARG A 210 -18.93 -7.51 -16.00
C ARG A 210 -19.58 -6.74 -17.15
N LEU A 211 -20.09 -5.55 -16.86
CA LEU A 211 -20.70 -4.72 -17.90
C LEU A 211 -19.67 -4.22 -18.91
N LEU A 212 -18.47 -3.83 -18.47
CA LEU A 212 -17.36 -3.42 -19.33
C LEU A 212 -16.93 -4.54 -20.30
N LYS A 213 -16.88 -5.79 -19.84
CA LYS A 213 -16.57 -6.95 -20.70
C LYS A 213 -17.57 -7.05 -21.85
N ILE A 214 -18.85 -6.94 -21.56
CA ILE A 214 -19.91 -6.98 -22.58
C ILE A 214 -19.81 -5.79 -23.57
N LEU A 215 -19.48 -4.59 -23.07
CA LEU A 215 -19.31 -3.41 -23.91
C LEU A 215 -18.04 -3.48 -24.79
N GLY A 216 -17.03 -4.22 -24.37
CA GLY A 216 -15.82 -4.50 -25.16
C GLY A 216 -16.02 -5.56 -26.23
N GLU A 217 -16.78 -6.60 -25.96
CA GLU A 217 -17.11 -7.68 -26.91
C GLU A 217 -18.11 -7.23 -28.00
N SER A 218 -18.91 -6.18 -27.74
CA SER A 218 -19.89 -5.67 -28.71
C SER A 218 -19.27 -4.80 -29.84
N ASN A 219 -17.95 -4.51 -29.79
CA ASN A 219 -17.23 -3.68 -30.75
C ASN A 219 -16.20 -4.49 -31.60
N ALA A 220 -16.22 -5.80 -31.52
CA ALA A 220 -15.47 -6.73 -32.36
C ALA A 220 -16.42 -7.42 -33.34
#